data_82bf12ef9133cfe1d5c2c259b902dc49
#
_entry.id   82bf12ef9133cfe1d5c2c259b902dc49
#
_cell.length_a   1.000
_cell.length_b   1.000
_cell.length_c   1.000
_cell.angle_alpha   90.00
_cell.angle_beta   90.00
_cell.angle_gamma   90.00
#
_symmetry.space_group_name_H-M   'P 1'
#
loop_
_entity.id
_entity.type
_entity.pdbx_description
1 polymer ?
#
loop_
_entity_poly.entity_id
_entity_poly.type
_entity_poly.pdbx_seq_one_letter_code
_entity_poly.pdbx_strand_id
1 'polypeptide(L)'
;LILVLCAGITGCTQLFFFPMKQQVRTPADIGLAYEDVYFPGGNDRRLHGWFLPATGHARATVLFLHGNAENISTHIGSVYWLPERGFNVLIFDYQGYGQSEGEPSIAGALDDVEAALGFLVQHGQHDGKPVVVFGQSLGGALAIHAVVHSAYRTHIRGLIVDSAFADYRLIAREKLAGFWLTWPLQWPLSLIINDDYSPLSVVGEVAPIPLLIMHGDRDQVIPVHHAWVLYEQAHEPKSIWIFPDGSHGRALNNAAARNRLVSYMNELLLTGVRSCPATDSQTVAQLSMDVEQNLPKTIRITRIAPGDDERLSRRCSAPAVQ
;
A
#
# COMPACT_ATOMS: atom_id res chain seq x y z
N LEU A 1 -32.28 -14.79 -18.06
CA LEU A 1 -31.09 -13.92 -18.02
C LEU A 1 -30.40 -13.95 -16.66
N ILE A 2 -31.14 -14.19 -15.56
CA ILE A 2 -30.59 -14.25 -14.18
C ILE A 2 -29.81 -15.55 -13.91
N LEU A 3 -30.12 -16.64 -14.60
CA LEU A 3 -29.47 -17.95 -14.40
C LEU A 3 -28.12 -18.12 -15.06
N VAL A 4 -27.70 -17.24 -15.97
CA VAL A 4 -26.37 -17.26 -16.60
C VAL A 4 -25.33 -16.53 -15.77
N LEU A 5 -25.74 -15.66 -14.83
CA LEU A 5 -24.84 -14.95 -13.92
C LEU A 5 -24.29 -15.82 -12.77
N CYS A 6 -24.90 -16.96 -12.49
CA CYS A 6 -24.52 -17.79 -11.33
C CYS A 6 -23.47 -18.86 -11.60
N ALA A 7 -23.04 -19.08 -12.84
CA ALA A 7 -22.11 -20.16 -13.20
C ALA A 7 -20.62 -19.77 -13.21
N GLY A 8 -20.28 -18.57 -12.76
CA GLY A 8 -18.90 -18.06 -12.78
C GLY A 8 -18.42 -17.38 -11.50
N ILE A 9 -19.02 -17.69 -10.34
CA ILE A 9 -18.74 -16.94 -9.09
C ILE A 9 -17.56 -17.49 -8.28
N THR A 10 -16.60 -18.08 -8.92
CA THR A 10 -15.29 -18.33 -8.28
C THR A 10 -14.30 -17.24 -8.66
N GLY A 11 -14.59 -15.95 -8.40
CA GLY A 11 -13.60 -14.94 -8.66
C GLY A 11 -14.07 -13.52 -8.95
N CYS A 12 -15.06 -12.99 -8.25
CA CYS A 12 -15.40 -11.55 -8.36
C CYS A 12 -14.27 -10.59 -7.98
N THR A 13 -13.17 -11.11 -7.41
CA THR A 13 -11.96 -10.34 -7.11
C THR A 13 -11.16 -9.94 -8.35
N GLN A 14 -11.36 -10.60 -9.50
CA GLN A 14 -10.76 -10.20 -10.77
C GLN A 14 -11.21 -8.81 -11.25
N LEU A 15 -12.35 -8.31 -10.76
CA LEU A 15 -12.84 -6.95 -11.06
C LEU A 15 -11.90 -5.84 -10.56
N PHE A 16 -10.97 -6.16 -9.66
CA PHE A 16 -9.98 -5.21 -9.16
C PHE A 16 -8.69 -5.21 -9.96
N PHE A 17 -8.55 -6.03 -11.02
CA PHE A 17 -7.32 -6.17 -11.78
C PHE A 17 -7.55 -5.86 -13.25
N PHE A 18 -6.74 -4.97 -13.81
CA PHE A 18 -6.75 -4.58 -15.22
C PHE A 18 -5.34 -4.71 -15.82
N PRO A 19 -4.83 -5.95 -15.93
CA PRO A 19 -3.45 -6.19 -16.34
C PRO A 19 -3.21 -5.83 -17.80
N MET A 20 -2.07 -5.20 -18.05
CA MET A 20 -1.52 -5.00 -19.38
C MET A 20 -0.29 -5.90 -19.55
N LYS A 21 -0.25 -6.70 -20.63
CA LYS A 21 0.90 -7.58 -20.91
C LYS A 21 2.06 -6.85 -21.55
N GLN A 22 1.76 -5.87 -22.42
CA GLN A 22 2.76 -5.13 -23.14
C GLN A 22 3.49 -4.12 -22.25
N GLN A 23 4.82 -4.15 -22.24
CA GLN A 23 5.63 -3.10 -21.66
C GLN A 23 5.74 -1.92 -22.62
N VAL A 24 5.57 -0.70 -22.13
CA VAL A 24 5.63 0.52 -22.95
C VAL A 24 7.00 1.19 -22.88
N ARG A 25 7.79 0.88 -21.87
CA ARG A 25 9.16 1.36 -21.66
C ARG A 25 9.92 0.43 -20.71
N THR A 26 11.24 0.58 -20.71
CA THR A 26 12.14 -0.04 -19.74
C THR A 26 12.78 1.05 -18.86
N PRO A 27 13.42 0.71 -17.74
CA PRO A 27 14.19 1.68 -16.96
C PRO A 27 15.33 2.33 -17.75
N ALA A 28 15.94 1.62 -18.72
CA ALA A 28 16.99 2.15 -19.59
C ALA A 28 16.49 3.33 -20.45
N ASP A 29 15.23 3.30 -20.89
CA ASP A 29 14.64 4.37 -21.72
C ASP A 29 14.52 5.70 -20.97
N ILE A 30 14.65 5.68 -19.64
CA ILE A 30 14.66 6.87 -18.78
C ILE A 30 16.00 7.04 -18.06
N GLY A 31 17.06 6.37 -18.54
CA GLY A 31 18.43 6.53 -18.05
C GLY A 31 18.76 5.86 -16.72
N LEU A 32 17.95 4.90 -16.28
CA LEU A 32 18.17 4.16 -15.03
C LEU A 32 18.93 2.85 -15.28
N ALA A 33 19.92 2.59 -14.44
CA ALA A 33 20.49 1.24 -14.31
C ALA A 33 19.46 0.31 -13.67
N TYR A 34 19.37 -0.91 -14.16
CA TYR A 34 18.46 -1.92 -13.62
C TYR A 34 18.93 -3.34 -13.93
N GLU A 35 18.35 -4.27 -13.22
CA GLU A 35 18.44 -5.70 -13.44
C GLU A 35 17.03 -6.25 -13.68
N ASP A 36 16.83 -6.96 -14.82
CA ASP A 36 15.63 -7.77 -15.00
C ASP A 36 15.71 -8.97 -14.07
N VAL A 37 14.76 -9.07 -13.14
CA VAL A 37 14.73 -10.15 -12.17
C VAL A 37 13.53 -11.05 -12.39
N TYR A 38 13.74 -12.34 -12.20
CA TYR A 38 12.70 -13.35 -12.25
C TYR A 38 12.78 -14.22 -11.00
N PHE A 39 11.66 -14.41 -10.33
CA PHE A 39 11.59 -15.21 -9.11
C PHE A 39 10.27 -15.99 -9.04
N PRO A 40 10.24 -17.13 -8.31
CA PRO A 40 9.02 -17.88 -8.14
C PRO A 40 8.05 -17.12 -7.22
N GLY A 41 6.83 -16.92 -7.68
CA GLY A 41 5.70 -16.42 -6.90
C GLY A 41 4.85 -17.55 -6.33
N GLY A 42 3.63 -17.25 -5.94
CA GLY A 42 2.66 -18.25 -5.50
C GLY A 42 2.46 -19.36 -6.53
N ASN A 43 2.39 -20.62 -6.06
CA ASN A 43 2.26 -21.82 -6.92
C ASN A 43 3.35 -21.96 -8.00
N ASP A 44 4.58 -21.58 -7.69
CA ASP A 44 5.76 -21.64 -8.57
C ASP A 44 5.58 -20.87 -9.90
N ARG A 45 4.67 -19.90 -9.96
CA ARG A 45 4.51 -19.01 -11.10
C ARG A 45 5.72 -18.09 -11.20
N ARG A 46 6.32 -17.98 -12.39
CA ARG A 46 7.44 -17.08 -12.61
C ARG A 46 6.94 -15.63 -12.63
N LEU A 47 7.41 -14.84 -11.67
CA LEU A 47 7.19 -13.39 -11.61
C LEU A 47 8.36 -12.66 -12.24
N HIS A 48 8.07 -11.51 -12.84
CA HIS A 48 9.04 -10.60 -13.43
C HIS A 48 9.04 -9.28 -12.69
N GLY A 49 10.20 -8.68 -12.53
CA GLY A 49 10.36 -7.36 -11.96
C GLY A 49 11.66 -6.69 -12.38
N TRP A 50 11.83 -5.47 -11.95
CA TRP A 50 13.06 -4.70 -12.12
C TRP A 50 13.65 -4.36 -10.75
N PHE A 51 14.91 -4.75 -10.56
CA PHE A 51 15.69 -4.27 -9.44
C PHE A 51 16.50 -3.05 -9.91
N LEU A 52 16.24 -1.89 -9.29
CA LEU A 52 16.92 -0.63 -9.58
C LEU A 52 17.92 -0.37 -8.45
N PRO A 53 19.23 -0.53 -8.69
CA PRO A 53 20.24 -0.26 -7.66
C PRO A 53 20.32 1.22 -7.36
N ALA A 54 20.55 1.56 -6.09
CA ALA A 54 20.80 2.92 -5.66
C ALA A 54 22.10 3.47 -6.30
N THR A 55 22.09 4.75 -6.62
CA THR A 55 23.30 5.45 -6.99
C THR A 55 24.21 5.60 -5.75
N GLY A 56 25.33 4.89 -5.72
CA GLY A 56 26.22 4.82 -4.58
C GLY A 56 25.78 3.84 -3.49
N HIS A 57 26.02 4.18 -2.23
CA HIS A 57 25.69 3.29 -1.10
C HIS A 57 24.18 3.29 -0.81
N ALA A 58 23.54 2.13 -0.93
CA ALA A 58 22.14 1.98 -0.61
C ALA A 58 21.88 2.03 0.90
N ARG A 59 20.90 2.82 1.34
CA ARG A 59 20.47 2.92 2.73
C ARG A 59 19.39 1.90 3.12
N ALA A 60 18.50 1.61 2.18
CA ALA A 60 17.43 0.64 2.30
C ALA A 60 17.00 0.17 0.92
N THR A 61 16.18 -0.86 0.87
CA THR A 61 15.49 -1.31 -0.34
C THR A 61 13.99 -1.01 -0.24
N VAL A 62 13.44 -0.33 -1.23
CA VAL A 62 12.00 -0.10 -1.36
C VAL A 62 11.40 -1.21 -2.19
N LEU A 63 10.46 -1.96 -1.62
CA LEU A 63 9.57 -2.85 -2.37
C LEU A 63 8.35 -2.04 -2.79
N PHE A 64 8.22 -1.78 -4.09
CA PHE A 64 7.10 -1.02 -4.61
C PHE A 64 6.01 -1.93 -5.19
N LEU A 65 4.79 -1.76 -4.67
CA LEU A 65 3.58 -2.49 -5.05
C LEU A 65 2.69 -1.57 -5.88
N HIS A 66 2.54 -1.87 -7.17
CA HIS A 66 1.83 -1.03 -8.12
C HIS A 66 0.30 -1.11 -8.00
N GLY A 67 -0.40 -0.19 -8.67
CA GLY A 67 -1.86 -0.13 -8.72
C GLY A 67 -2.50 -1.21 -9.60
N ASN A 68 -3.82 -1.14 -9.75
CA ASN A 68 -4.63 -2.19 -10.37
C ASN A 68 -4.59 -2.26 -11.90
N ALA A 69 -4.12 -1.22 -12.57
CA ALA A 69 -4.10 -1.15 -14.04
C ALA A 69 -2.68 -1.19 -14.58
N GLU A 70 -2.55 -1.53 -15.87
CA GLU A 70 -1.30 -1.48 -16.63
C GLU A 70 -0.24 -2.49 -16.15
N ASN A 71 1.02 -2.09 -15.92
CA ASN A 71 2.12 -2.91 -15.41
C ASN A 71 3.29 -2.03 -14.93
N ILE A 72 4.39 -2.63 -14.50
CA ILE A 72 5.56 -1.92 -13.97
C ILE A 72 6.14 -0.86 -14.93
N SER A 73 5.97 -1.02 -16.25
CA SER A 73 6.53 -0.09 -17.24
C SER A 73 5.90 1.30 -17.20
N THR A 74 4.68 1.42 -16.70
CA THR A 74 4.01 2.71 -16.46
C THR A 74 4.20 3.16 -15.02
N HIS A 75 4.09 2.23 -14.06
CA HIS A 75 4.18 2.53 -12.63
C HIS A 75 5.59 2.91 -12.14
N ILE A 76 6.64 2.62 -12.94
CA ILE A 76 8.00 3.10 -12.63
C ILE A 76 8.06 4.61 -12.40
N GLY A 77 7.13 5.37 -13.00
CA GLY A 77 6.99 6.81 -12.80
C GLY A 77 6.80 7.25 -11.34
N SER A 78 6.32 6.36 -10.47
CA SER A 78 6.14 6.64 -9.05
C SER A 78 7.44 6.54 -8.24
N VAL A 79 8.45 5.77 -8.70
CA VAL A 79 9.64 5.41 -7.91
C VAL A 79 10.98 5.65 -8.62
N TYR A 80 11.00 6.02 -9.91
CA TYR A 80 12.23 6.18 -10.71
C TYR A 80 13.29 7.09 -10.10
N TRP A 81 12.89 8.01 -9.25
CA TRP A 81 13.73 9.01 -8.59
C TRP A 81 14.40 8.52 -7.30
N LEU A 82 13.98 7.37 -6.76
CA LEU A 82 14.51 6.81 -5.50
C LEU A 82 15.98 6.33 -5.60
N PRO A 83 16.43 5.71 -6.70
CA PRO A 83 17.84 5.32 -6.85
C PRO A 83 18.83 6.45 -6.65
N GLU A 84 18.56 7.63 -7.22
CA GLU A 84 19.38 8.83 -7.03
C GLU A 84 19.36 9.37 -5.60
N ARG A 85 18.38 8.95 -4.81
CA ARG A 85 18.24 9.31 -3.38
C ARG A 85 18.81 8.24 -2.45
N GLY A 86 19.56 7.27 -2.98
CA GLY A 86 20.26 6.24 -2.21
C GLY A 86 19.34 5.13 -1.70
N PHE A 87 18.30 4.76 -2.45
CA PHE A 87 17.44 3.62 -2.16
C PHE A 87 17.47 2.64 -3.33
N ASN A 88 17.71 1.35 -3.05
CA ASN A 88 17.37 0.34 -4.02
C ASN A 88 15.85 0.29 -4.19
N VAL A 89 15.37 -0.13 -5.36
CA VAL A 89 13.95 -0.36 -5.61
C VAL A 89 13.76 -1.72 -6.25
N LEU A 90 12.86 -2.54 -5.71
CA LEU A 90 12.26 -3.65 -6.43
C LEU A 90 10.83 -3.23 -6.80
N ILE A 91 10.56 -3.20 -8.09
CA ILE A 91 9.20 -3.08 -8.65
C ILE A 91 8.94 -4.33 -9.48
N PHE A 92 7.82 -5.01 -9.27
CA PHE A 92 7.52 -6.26 -9.96
C PHE A 92 6.04 -6.31 -10.38
N ASP A 93 5.78 -7.09 -11.42
CA ASP A 93 4.43 -7.37 -11.91
C ASP A 93 3.82 -8.55 -11.14
N TYR A 94 2.64 -8.37 -10.55
CA TYR A 94 1.88 -9.48 -9.97
C TYR A 94 1.55 -10.52 -11.04
N GLN A 95 1.19 -11.73 -10.63
CA GLN A 95 0.72 -12.76 -11.55
C GLN A 95 -0.37 -12.21 -12.49
N GLY A 96 -0.24 -12.51 -13.78
CA GLY A 96 -1.14 -12.00 -14.82
C GLY A 96 -0.77 -10.66 -15.41
N TYR A 97 0.13 -9.87 -14.79
CA TYR A 97 0.62 -8.57 -15.29
C TYR A 97 1.92 -8.71 -16.06
N GLY A 98 2.15 -7.80 -17.00
CA GLY A 98 3.40 -7.70 -17.76
C GLY A 98 3.94 -9.03 -18.24
N GLN A 99 5.17 -9.36 -17.86
CA GLN A 99 5.83 -10.62 -18.17
C GLN A 99 5.63 -11.71 -17.11
N SER A 100 4.92 -11.41 -16.00
CA SER A 100 4.59 -12.40 -14.98
C SER A 100 3.56 -13.40 -15.49
N GLU A 101 3.73 -14.67 -15.12
CA GLU A 101 2.82 -15.75 -15.46
C GLU A 101 1.54 -15.71 -14.61
N GLY A 102 0.61 -16.62 -14.89
CA GLY A 102 -0.61 -16.80 -14.10
C GLY A 102 -1.74 -15.85 -14.45
N GLU A 103 -2.70 -15.78 -13.53
CA GLU A 103 -3.89 -14.93 -13.62
C GLU A 103 -4.04 -14.12 -12.33
N PRO A 104 -4.50 -12.85 -12.38
CA PRO A 104 -4.56 -12.01 -11.21
C PRO A 104 -5.68 -12.41 -10.26
N SER A 105 -5.37 -12.42 -8.98
CA SER A 105 -6.34 -12.54 -7.89
C SER A 105 -5.78 -11.86 -6.64
N ILE A 106 -6.63 -11.50 -5.67
CA ILE A 106 -6.15 -10.85 -4.43
C ILE A 106 -5.24 -11.80 -3.65
N ALA A 107 -5.66 -13.06 -3.46
CA ALA A 107 -4.87 -14.06 -2.75
C ALA A 107 -3.52 -14.29 -3.44
N GLY A 108 -3.55 -14.48 -4.78
CA GLY A 108 -2.32 -14.67 -5.54
C GLY A 108 -1.38 -13.46 -5.51
N ALA A 109 -1.92 -12.24 -5.57
CA ALA A 109 -1.09 -11.04 -5.44
C ALA A 109 -0.46 -10.90 -4.05
N LEU A 110 -1.13 -11.36 -2.99
CA LEU A 110 -0.56 -11.43 -1.64
C LEU A 110 0.57 -12.46 -1.55
N ASP A 111 0.39 -13.64 -2.16
CA ASP A 111 1.45 -14.66 -2.27
C ASP A 111 2.65 -14.10 -3.06
N ASP A 112 2.40 -13.32 -4.13
CA ASP A 112 3.44 -12.69 -4.94
C ASP A 112 4.22 -11.63 -4.15
N VAL A 113 3.54 -10.86 -3.29
CA VAL A 113 4.22 -9.90 -2.38
C VAL A 113 5.10 -10.62 -1.38
N GLU A 114 4.64 -11.72 -0.80
CA GLU A 114 5.45 -12.55 0.10
C GLU A 114 6.67 -13.13 -0.61
N ALA A 115 6.51 -13.61 -1.84
CA ALA A 115 7.61 -14.10 -2.67
C ALA A 115 8.62 -12.99 -3.00
N ALA A 116 8.15 -11.77 -3.29
CA ALA A 116 9.00 -10.61 -3.56
C ALA A 116 9.81 -10.20 -2.31
N LEU A 117 9.21 -10.25 -1.12
CA LEU A 117 9.91 -10.02 0.15
C LEU A 117 10.99 -11.10 0.38
N GLY A 118 10.64 -12.38 0.15
CA GLY A 118 11.58 -13.48 0.23
C GLY A 118 12.74 -13.36 -0.74
N PHE A 119 12.44 -13.00 -2.00
CA PHE A 119 13.46 -12.72 -3.01
C PHE A 119 14.41 -11.61 -2.57
N LEU A 120 13.89 -10.48 -2.07
CA LEU A 120 14.71 -9.37 -1.60
C LEU A 120 15.65 -9.79 -0.47
N VAL A 121 15.15 -10.51 0.53
CA VAL A 121 15.98 -10.92 1.68
C VAL A 121 17.12 -11.84 1.25
N GLN A 122 16.96 -12.61 0.16
CA GLN A 122 17.95 -13.53 -0.38
C GLN A 122 18.80 -12.93 -1.50
N HIS A 123 18.38 -11.82 -2.11
CA HIS A 123 19.06 -11.21 -3.24
C HIS A 123 20.37 -10.52 -2.79
N GLY A 124 21.47 -10.83 -3.47
CA GLY A 124 22.81 -10.38 -3.08
C GLY A 124 22.98 -8.85 -3.02
N GLN A 125 22.27 -8.09 -3.88
CA GLN A 125 22.36 -6.62 -3.86
C GLN A 125 21.51 -5.98 -2.74
N HIS A 126 20.59 -6.73 -2.13
CA HIS A 126 19.87 -6.27 -0.93
C HIS A 126 20.84 -6.17 0.27
N ASP A 127 21.78 -7.10 0.39
CA ASP A 127 22.88 -7.08 1.36
C ASP A 127 22.39 -6.83 2.81
N GLY A 128 21.31 -7.49 3.20
CA GLY A 128 20.75 -7.39 4.55
C GLY A 128 20.17 -6.02 4.92
N LYS A 129 19.99 -5.13 3.95
CA LYS A 129 19.44 -3.79 4.20
C LYS A 129 17.98 -3.84 4.62
N PRO A 130 17.51 -2.86 5.40
CA PRO A 130 16.11 -2.78 5.79
C PRO A 130 15.20 -2.59 4.56
N VAL A 131 14.03 -3.18 4.60
CA VAL A 131 12.99 -3.04 3.56
C VAL A 131 11.99 -1.97 4.00
N VAL A 132 11.63 -1.09 3.07
CA VAL A 132 10.48 -0.20 3.16
C VAL A 132 9.46 -0.67 2.12
N VAL A 133 8.28 -1.06 2.56
CA VAL A 133 7.19 -1.43 1.64
C VAL A 133 6.44 -0.17 1.25
N PHE A 134 6.29 0.07 -0.04
CA PHE A 134 5.56 1.22 -0.57
C PHE A 134 4.50 0.75 -1.56
N GLY A 135 3.23 0.87 -1.20
CA GLY A 135 2.10 0.46 -2.04
C GLY A 135 1.27 1.64 -2.54
N GLN A 136 0.85 1.60 -3.80
CA GLN A 136 0.00 2.60 -4.42
C GLN A 136 -1.35 2.00 -4.82
N SER A 137 -2.45 2.66 -4.45
CA SER A 137 -3.82 2.24 -4.81
C SER A 137 -4.10 0.79 -4.36
N LEU A 138 -4.42 -0.14 -5.26
CA LEU A 138 -4.53 -1.57 -4.98
C LEU A 138 -3.26 -2.10 -4.27
N GLY A 139 -2.07 -1.71 -4.75
CA GLY A 139 -0.81 -2.09 -4.11
C GLY A 139 -0.69 -1.61 -2.66
N GLY A 140 -1.31 -0.47 -2.32
CA GLY A 140 -1.41 0.01 -0.94
C GLY A 140 -2.30 -0.88 -0.07
N ALA A 141 -3.43 -1.32 -0.60
CA ALA A 141 -4.31 -2.26 0.08
C ALA A 141 -3.63 -3.62 0.30
N LEU A 142 -2.97 -4.15 -0.73
CA LEU A 142 -2.17 -5.38 -0.63
C LEU A 142 -1.03 -5.24 0.38
N ALA A 143 -0.33 -4.09 0.38
CA ALA A 143 0.79 -3.82 1.27
C ALA A 143 0.41 -3.91 2.75
N ILE A 144 -0.73 -3.31 3.15
CA ILE A 144 -1.22 -3.37 4.53
C ILE A 144 -1.43 -4.82 4.97
N HIS A 145 -2.15 -5.60 4.17
CA HIS A 145 -2.44 -7.00 4.49
C HIS A 145 -1.16 -7.86 4.50
N ALA A 146 -0.31 -7.72 3.47
CA ALA A 146 0.92 -8.48 3.33
C ALA A 146 1.90 -8.23 4.49
N VAL A 147 2.13 -6.97 4.87
CA VAL A 147 3.05 -6.61 5.95
C VAL A 147 2.64 -7.21 7.29
N VAL A 148 1.33 -7.33 7.55
CA VAL A 148 0.83 -7.95 8.79
C VAL A 148 1.14 -9.44 8.84
N HIS A 149 0.97 -10.16 7.74
CA HIS A 149 1.04 -11.63 7.69
C HIS A 149 2.39 -12.19 7.21
N SER A 150 3.33 -11.32 6.76
CA SER A 150 4.60 -11.75 6.19
C SER A 150 5.52 -12.46 7.19
N ALA A 151 6.12 -13.56 6.77
CA ALA A 151 7.22 -14.22 7.46
C ALA A 151 8.48 -13.33 7.52
N TYR A 152 8.61 -12.37 6.61
CA TYR A 152 9.73 -11.42 6.53
C TYR A 152 9.48 -10.10 7.26
N ARG A 153 8.42 -10.03 8.09
CA ARG A 153 8.01 -8.83 8.81
C ARG A 153 9.16 -8.15 9.59
N THR A 154 10.08 -8.92 10.15
CA THR A 154 11.21 -8.41 10.91
C THR A 154 12.22 -7.60 10.09
N HIS A 155 12.23 -7.77 8.76
CA HIS A 155 13.07 -7.02 7.82
C HIS A 155 12.44 -5.69 7.41
N ILE A 156 11.13 -5.50 7.68
CA ILE A 156 10.37 -4.33 7.26
C ILE A 156 10.54 -3.22 8.30
N ARG A 157 11.01 -2.05 7.86
CA ARG A 157 11.25 -0.87 8.69
C ARG A 157 10.20 0.21 8.56
N GLY A 158 9.32 0.13 7.58
CA GLY A 158 8.23 1.06 7.39
C GLY A 158 7.28 0.61 6.29
N LEU A 159 6.04 1.02 6.41
CA LEU A 159 5.00 0.84 5.43
C LEU A 159 4.49 2.21 4.98
N ILE A 160 4.52 2.45 3.68
CA ILE A 160 4.03 3.66 3.03
C ILE A 160 2.90 3.26 2.10
N VAL A 161 1.75 3.90 2.21
CA VAL A 161 0.63 3.68 1.30
C VAL A 161 0.16 5.00 0.69
N ASP A 162 -0.01 5.04 -0.61
CA ASP A 162 -0.47 6.21 -1.37
C ASP A 162 -1.78 5.90 -2.06
N SER A 163 -2.81 6.70 -1.79
CA SER A 163 -4.14 6.59 -2.42
C SER A 163 -4.77 5.19 -2.27
N ALA A 164 -4.56 4.53 -1.12
CA ALA A 164 -5.12 3.21 -0.85
C ALA A 164 -6.60 3.31 -0.40
N PHE A 165 -7.38 2.30 -0.75
CA PHE A 165 -8.73 2.14 -0.19
C PHE A 165 -8.69 1.30 1.10
N ALA A 166 -9.69 1.50 1.95
CA ALA A 166 -9.77 0.82 3.24
C ALA A 166 -10.40 -0.58 3.16
N ASP A 167 -11.35 -0.76 2.24
CA ASP A 167 -12.22 -1.94 2.22
C ASP A 167 -12.68 -2.23 0.80
N TYR A 168 -12.62 -3.53 0.37
CA TYR A 168 -12.97 -3.93 -0.99
C TYR A 168 -14.46 -3.77 -1.29
N ARG A 169 -15.33 -4.09 -0.32
CA ARG A 169 -16.79 -3.93 -0.51
C ARG A 169 -17.18 -2.47 -0.53
N LEU A 170 -16.55 -1.65 0.32
CA LEU A 170 -16.83 -0.23 0.40
C LEU A 170 -16.48 0.46 -0.92
N ILE A 171 -15.25 0.29 -1.41
CA ILE A 171 -14.84 0.92 -2.68
C ILE A 171 -15.69 0.43 -3.87
N ALA A 172 -16.00 -0.86 -3.92
CA ALA A 172 -16.87 -1.39 -4.97
C ALA A 172 -18.27 -0.79 -4.92
N ARG A 173 -18.86 -0.67 -3.72
CA ARG A 173 -20.17 -0.03 -3.54
C ARG A 173 -20.15 1.43 -3.99
N GLU A 174 -19.12 2.19 -3.64
CA GLU A 174 -18.99 3.58 -4.07
C GLU A 174 -18.85 3.72 -5.58
N LYS A 175 -18.08 2.82 -6.23
CA LYS A 175 -17.98 2.80 -7.68
C LYS A 175 -19.32 2.47 -8.35
N LEU A 176 -20.06 1.50 -7.81
CA LEU A 176 -21.40 1.15 -8.30
C LEU A 176 -22.41 2.28 -8.06
N ALA A 177 -22.28 3.01 -6.94
CA ALA A 177 -23.14 4.16 -6.62
C ALA A 177 -22.91 5.34 -7.55
N GLY A 178 -21.69 5.52 -8.07
CA GLY A 178 -21.33 6.61 -9.00
C GLY A 178 -21.94 6.51 -10.39
N PHE A 179 -22.54 5.38 -10.76
CA PHE A 179 -23.17 5.19 -12.06
C PHE A 179 -24.67 4.88 -11.92
N TRP A 180 -25.52 5.68 -12.55
CA TRP A 180 -26.97 5.66 -12.38
C TRP A 180 -27.62 4.28 -12.62
N LEU A 181 -27.08 3.49 -13.55
CA LEU A 181 -27.61 2.16 -13.87
C LEU A 181 -27.28 1.12 -12.79
N THR A 182 -26.13 1.22 -12.15
CA THR A 182 -25.69 0.30 -11.09
C THR A 182 -26.04 0.78 -9.69
N TRP A 183 -26.44 2.04 -9.54
CA TRP A 183 -26.82 2.63 -8.25
C TRP A 183 -27.84 1.80 -7.45
N PRO A 184 -28.93 1.25 -8.04
CA PRO A 184 -29.89 0.42 -7.28
C PRO A 184 -29.30 -0.94 -6.85
N LEU A 185 -28.24 -1.38 -7.54
CA LEU A 185 -27.62 -2.69 -7.35
C LEU A 185 -26.36 -2.63 -6.48
N GLN A 186 -25.95 -1.44 -6.02
CA GLN A 186 -24.71 -1.25 -5.26
C GLN A 186 -24.62 -2.16 -4.02
N TRP A 187 -25.72 -2.33 -3.29
CA TRP A 187 -25.77 -3.18 -2.11
C TRP A 187 -25.66 -4.68 -2.45
N PRO A 188 -26.55 -5.26 -3.26
CA PRO A 188 -26.46 -6.69 -3.54
C PRO A 188 -25.19 -7.09 -4.27
N LEU A 189 -24.67 -6.26 -5.19
CA LEU A 189 -23.44 -6.57 -5.92
C LEU A 189 -22.19 -6.44 -5.04
N SER A 190 -22.15 -5.48 -4.10
CA SER A 190 -21.00 -5.38 -3.19
C SER A 190 -20.88 -6.56 -2.23
N LEU A 191 -22.00 -7.23 -1.88
CA LEU A 191 -21.98 -8.41 -1.00
C LEU A 191 -21.35 -9.64 -1.64
N ILE A 192 -21.25 -9.69 -2.97
CA ILE A 192 -20.60 -10.80 -3.68
C ILE A 192 -19.08 -10.70 -3.60
N ILE A 193 -18.55 -9.51 -3.27
CA ILE A 193 -17.11 -9.28 -3.17
C ILE A 193 -16.60 -9.89 -1.87
N ASN A 194 -15.55 -10.72 -2.00
CA ASN A 194 -14.84 -11.23 -0.85
C ASN A 194 -14.06 -10.09 -0.18
N ASP A 195 -14.22 -9.94 1.12
CA ASP A 195 -13.66 -8.88 1.94
C ASP A 195 -12.63 -9.39 2.96
N ASP A 196 -12.30 -10.68 2.91
CA ASP A 196 -11.37 -11.33 3.85
C ASP A 196 -9.99 -10.69 3.86
N TYR A 197 -9.60 -10.04 2.76
CA TYR A 197 -8.30 -9.38 2.58
C TYR A 197 -8.35 -7.85 2.74
N SER A 198 -9.45 -7.31 3.27
CA SER A 198 -9.60 -5.86 3.40
C SER A 198 -8.58 -5.26 4.34
N PRO A 199 -7.90 -4.18 3.92
CA PRO A 199 -6.90 -3.49 4.76
C PRO A 199 -7.43 -3.08 6.13
N LEU A 200 -8.68 -2.62 6.18
CA LEU A 200 -9.31 -2.12 7.40
C LEU A 200 -9.37 -3.17 8.52
N SER A 201 -9.50 -4.45 8.15
CA SER A 201 -9.58 -5.54 9.14
C SER A 201 -8.26 -5.78 9.88
N VAL A 202 -7.12 -5.40 9.28
CA VAL A 202 -5.78 -5.75 9.79
C VAL A 202 -4.86 -4.54 10.00
N VAL A 203 -5.24 -3.32 9.58
CA VAL A 203 -4.36 -2.15 9.63
C VAL A 203 -3.88 -1.81 11.06
N GLY A 204 -4.67 -2.12 12.09
CA GLY A 204 -4.27 -1.98 13.49
C GLY A 204 -3.09 -2.88 13.86
N GLU A 205 -2.94 -4.02 13.20
CA GLU A 205 -1.87 -4.99 13.44
C GLU A 205 -0.56 -4.65 12.72
N VAL A 206 -0.53 -3.58 11.90
CA VAL A 206 0.71 -3.09 11.27
C VAL A 206 1.73 -2.68 12.33
N ALA A 207 1.27 -2.10 13.44
CA ALA A 207 2.13 -1.78 14.58
C ALA A 207 2.96 -3.00 15.06
N PRO A 208 4.22 -2.85 15.47
CA PRO A 208 4.94 -1.59 15.67
C PRO A 208 5.68 -1.05 14.43
N ILE A 209 5.39 -1.54 13.22
CA ILE A 209 5.98 -1.01 11.99
C ILE A 209 5.37 0.37 11.72
N PRO A 210 6.19 1.44 11.58
CA PRO A 210 5.68 2.76 11.27
C PRO A 210 4.89 2.78 9.95
N LEU A 211 3.67 3.32 10.01
CA LEU A 211 2.77 3.45 8.87
C LEU A 211 2.64 4.91 8.43
N LEU A 212 2.92 5.19 7.17
CA LEU A 212 2.62 6.47 6.54
C LEU A 212 1.49 6.28 5.52
N ILE A 213 0.39 6.98 5.72
CA ILE A 213 -0.72 7.04 4.78
C ILE A 213 -0.64 8.38 4.03
N MET A 214 -0.58 8.33 2.70
CA MET A 214 -0.58 9.49 1.82
C MET A 214 -1.83 9.48 0.93
N HIS A 215 -2.46 10.66 0.73
CA HIS A 215 -3.64 10.75 -0.13
C HIS A 215 -3.83 12.17 -0.67
N GLY A 216 -4.35 12.28 -1.89
CA GLY A 216 -4.79 13.54 -2.45
C GLY A 216 -6.24 13.86 -2.03
N ASP A 217 -6.53 15.10 -1.63
CA ASP A 217 -7.87 15.49 -1.19
C ASP A 217 -8.90 15.59 -2.33
N ARG A 218 -8.43 15.66 -3.60
CA ARG A 218 -9.26 15.63 -4.82
C ARG A 218 -9.14 14.33 -5.60
N ASP A 219 -8.81 13.25 -4.92
CA ASP A 219 -8.78 11.93 -5.54
C ASP A 219 -10.21 11.48 -5.94
N GLN A 220 -10.45 11.38 -7.26
CA GLN A 220 -11.73 10.97 -7.83
C GLN A 220 -11.81 9.45 -8.05
N VAL A 221 -10.69 8.75 -7.89
CA VAL A 221 -10.63 7.29 -8.03
C VAL A 221 -10.91 6.64 -6.68
N ILE A 222 -10.21 7.06 -5.63
CA ILE A 222 -10.44 6.59 -4.26
C ILE A 222 -10.66 7.83 -3.39
N PRO A 223 -11.87 8.05 -2.87
CA PRO A 223 -12.15 9.21 -2.03
C PRO A 223 -11.26 9.27 -0.79
N VAL A 224 -10.84 10.48 -0.41
CA VAL A 224 -9.87 10.72 0.67
C VAL A 224 -10.32 10.18 2.04
N HIS A 225 -11.62 9.97 2.26
CA HIS A 225 -12.12 9.40 3.52
C HIS A 225 -11.57 7.98 3.79
N HIS A 226 -11.19 7.21 2.75
CA HIS A 226 -10.53 5.93 2.93
C HIS A 226 -9.20 6.06 3.69
N ALA A 227 -8.43 7.10 3.41
CA ALA A 227 -7.18 7.38 4.13
C ALA A 227 -7.44 7.68 5.62
N TRP A 228 -8.50 8.45 5.92
CA TRP A 228 -8.87 8.75 7.30
C TRP A 228 -9.37 7.52 8.05
N VAL A 229 -10.20 6.69 7.42
CA VAL A 229 -10.69 5.43 8.00
C VAL A 229 -9.52 4.50 8.34
N LEU A 230 -8.54 4.36 7.44
CA LEU A 230 -7.34 3.58 7.71
C LEU A 230 -6.51 4.17 8.84
N TYR A 231 -6.33 5.51 8.84
CA TYR A 231 -5.57 6.20 9.86
C TYR A 231 -6.20 6.06 11.25
N GLU A 232 -7.51 6.21 11.38
CA GLU A 232 -8.20 6.07 12.66
C GLU A 232 -8.09 4.67 13.22
N GLN A 233 -8.19 3.64 12.38
CA GLN A 233 -8.11 2.24 12.81
C GLN A 233 -6.68 1.75 13.06
N ALA A 234 -5.67 2.37 12.44
CA ALA A 234 -4.26 2.01 12.64
C ALA A 234 -3.81 2.36 14.08
N HIS A 235 -2.88 1.55 14.63
CA HIS A 235 -2.19 1.84 15.88
C HIS A 235 -0.86 2.57 15.63
N GLU A 236 -0.36 3.27 16.66
CA GLU A 236 0.95 3.95 16.60
C GLU A 236 2.11 2.93 16.42
N PRO A 237 3.18 3.32 15.70
CA PRO A 237 3.47 4.64 15.13
C PRO A 237 2.82 4.83 13.75
N LYS A 238 2.00 5.86 13.59
CA LYS A 238 1.30 6.16 12.33
C LYS A 238 1.40 7.65 11.96
N SER A 239 1.32 7.94 10.67
CA SER A 239 1.29 9.30 10.14
C SER A 239 0.33 9.38 8.95
N ILE A 240 -0.31 10.53 8.76
CA ILE A 240 -1.12 10.80 7.59
C ILE A 240 -0.68 12.10 6.92
N TRP A 241 -0.55 12.09 5.60
CA TRP A 241 -0.26 13.28 4.79
C TRP A 241 -1.34 13.44 3.73
N ILE A 242 -2.14 14.47 3.86
CA ILE A 242 -3.13 14.85 2.85
C ILE A 242 -2.53 15.95 1.98
N PHE A 243 -2.57 15.74 0.66
CA PHE A 243 -2.03 16.66 -0.32
C PHE A 243 -3.16 17.51 -0.90
N PRO A 244 -3.15 18.85 -0.65
CA PRO A 244 -4.13 19.75 -1.21
C PRO A 244 -4.12 19.70 -2.74
N ASP A 245 -5.31 19.71 -3.35
CA ASP A 245 -5.53 19.59 -4.80
C ASP A 245 -4.94 18.32 -5.43
N GLY A 246 -4.52 17.35 -4.62
CA GLY A 246 -3.92 16.11 -5.04
C GLY A 246 -4.92 15.16 -5.71
N SER A 247 -4.61 14.64 -6.87
CA SER A 247 -5.35 13.58 -7.55
C SER A 247 -4.74 12.20 -7.27
N HIS A 248 -5.44 11.14 -7.70
CA HIS A 248 -5.08 9.74 -7.46
C HIS A 248 -3.62 9.41 -7.82
N GLY A 249 -2.86 8.89 -6.85
CA GLY A 249 -1.48 8.42 -7.04
C GLY A 249 -0.48 9.51 -7.46
N ARG A 250 -0.80 10.80 -7.26
CA ARG A 250 0.05 11.92 -7.68
C ARG A 250 0.67 12.73 -6.55
N ALA A 251 0.60 12.21 -5.33
CA ALA A 251 1.17 12.85 -4.15
C ALA A 251 2.66 13.22 -4.33
N LEU A 252 3.42 12.37 -5.01
CA LEU A 252 4.87 12.51 -5.21
C LEU A 252 5.27 13.16 -6.56
N ASN A 253 4.34 13.83 -7.25
CA ASN A 253 4.68 14.49 -8.52
C ASN A 253 5.57 15.72 -8.37
N ASN A 254 5.64 16.32 -7.19
CA ASN A 254 6.49 17.48 -6.95
C ASN A 254 7.74 17.15 -6.10
N ALA A 255 8.80 17.93 -6.29
CA ALA A 255 10.08 17.71 -5.63
C ALA A 255 10.00 17.90 -4.10
N ALA A 256 9.15 18.79 -3.60
CA ALA A 256 9.02 19.05 -2.17
C ALA A 256 8.42 17.82 -1.46
N ALA A 257 7.38 17.20 -2.03
CA ALA A 257 6.79 15.98 -1.51
C ALA A 257 7.80 14.82 -1.52
N ARG A 258 8.58 14.66 -2.61
CA ARG A 258 9.65 13.66 -2.70
C ARG A 258 10.71 13.88 -1.63
N ASN A 259 11.17 15.11 -1.43
CA ASN A 259 12.16 15.44 -0.41
C ASN A 259 11.62 15.15 0.99
N ARG A 260 10.36 15.49 1.28
CA ARG A 260 9.71 15.18 2.55
C ARG A 260 9.65 13.66 2.79
N LEU A 261 9.32 12.87 1.75
CA LEU A 261 9.29 11.41 1.86
C LEU A 261 10.68 10.83 2.11
N VAL A 262 11.71 11.33 1.43
CA VAL A 262 13.11 10.92 1.68
C VAL A 262 13.52 11.22 3.12
N SER A 263 13.17 12.41 3.66
CA SER A 263 13.45 12.76 5.06
C SER A 263 12.77 11.79 6.01
N TYR A 264 11.49 11.51 5.80
CA TYR A 264 10.74 10.54 6.58
C TYR A 264 11.38 9.15 6.54
N MET A 265 11.70 8.62 5.35
CA MET A 265 12.37 7.32 5.24
C MET A 265 13.74 7.30 5.96
N ASN A 266 14.51 8.40 5.91
CA ASN A 266 15.76 8.50 6.65
C ASN A 266 15.55 8.45 8.17
N GLU A 267 14.51 9.11 8.67
CA GLU A 267 14.15 9.06 10.09
C GLU A 267 13.78 7.63 10.52
N LEU A 268 13.00 6.91 9.71
CA LEU A 268 12.68 5.50 9.95
C LEU A 268 13.93 4.62 10.09
N LEU A 269 14.96 4.90 9.29
CA LEU A 269 16.20 4.13 9.30
C LEU A 269 17.12 4.49 10.49
N LEU A 270 17.07 5.74 10.97
CA LEU A 270 17.88 6.21 12.09
C LEU A 270 17.28 5.84 13.45
N THR A 271 15.96 5.85 13.58
CA THR A 271 15.31 5.74 14.87
C THR A 271 15.19 4.32 15.38
N GLY A 272 15.50 3.28 14.57
CA GLY A 272 15.43 1.89 15.03
C GLY A 272 14.41 1.69 16.14
N VAL A 273 13.12 1.93 15.84
CA VAL A 273 12.01 1.83 16.83
C VAL A 273 12.17 2.77 18.04
N ARG A 274 12.30 4.07 17.84
CA ARG A 274 12.06 5.08 18.90
C ARG A 274 11.50 6.38 18.31
N SER A 275 10.36 6.79 18.89
CA SER A 275 9.67 8.08 18.84
C SER A 275 8.94 8.48 17.57
N CYS A 276 7.62 8.66 17.74
CA CYS A 276 6.74 9.36 16.81
C CYS A 276 7.14 10.82 16.65
N PRO A 277 7.28 11.37 15.43
CA PRO A 277 7.14 12.80 15.25
C PRO A 277 5.67 13.16 15.53
N ALA A 278 5.44 14.17 16.37
CA ALA A 278 4.12 14.66 16.70
C ALA A 278 3.42 15.09 15.40
N THR A 279 2.34 14.41 15.06
CA THR A 279 1.41 14.87 14.03
C THR A 279 0.76 16.15 14.56
N ASP A 280 0.67 17.20 13.72
CA ASP A 280 0.00 18.43 14.09
C ASP A 280 -1.47 18.14 14.45
N SER A 281 -1.72 18.02 15.75
CA SER A 281 -3.00 17.60 16.32
C SER A 281 -4.16 18.55 15.99
N GLN A 282 -3.88 19.81 15.62
CA GLN A 282 -4.92 20.78 15.25
C GLN A 282 -5.47 20.52 13.83
N THR A 283 -4.61 20.19 12.88
CA THR A 283 -5.03 19.86 11.50
C THR A 283 -5.78 18.53 11.46
N VAL A 284 -5.35 17.55 12.25
CA VAL A 284 -6.03 16.24 12.34
C VAL A 284 -7.43 16.37 12.96
N ALA A 285 -7.58 17.17 14.03
CA ALA A 285 -8.88 17.37 14.70
C ALA A 285 -9.90 18.10 13.82
N GLN A 286 -9.46 19.07 13.03
CA GLN A 286 -10.37 19.82 12.15
C GLN A 286 -10.87 18.96 11.00
N LEU A 287 -9.97 18.18 10.37
CA LEU A 287 -10.30 17.31 9.25
C LEU A 287 -11.11 16.06 9.67
N SER A 288 -10.92 15.55 10.89
CA SER A 288 -11.73 14.44 11.41
C SER A 288 -13.20 14.84 11.63
N MET A 289 -13.48 16.09 12.01
CA MET A 289 -14.86 16.58 12.13
C MET A 289 -15.57 16.68 10.77
N ASP A 290 -14.85 17.06 9.72
CA ASP A 290 -15.40 17.13 8.36
C ASP A 290 -15.68 15.72 7.80
N VAL A 291 -14.89 14.72 8.19
CA VAL A 291 -15.08 13.31 7.82
C VAL A 291 -16.32 12.70 8.49
N GLU A 292 -16.56 12.97 9.78
CA GLU A 292 -17.76 12.48 10.48
C GLU A 292 -19.07 12.98 9.84
N GLN A 293 -19.04 14.17 9.23
CA GLN A 293 -20.21 14.72 8.54
C GLN A 293 -20.46 14.09 7.15
N ASN A 294 -19.42 13.55 6.51
CA ASN A 294 -19.47 13.05 5.14
C ASN A 294 -19.39 11.51 5.02
N LEU A 295 -19.18 10.79 6.14
CA LEU A 295 -19.17 9.32 6.13
C LEU A 295 -20.57 8.74 5.86
N PRO A 296 -20.70 7.71 5.02
CA PRO A 296 -21.93 6.96 4.89
C PRO A 296 -22.38 6.43 6.26
N LYS A 297 -23.62 6.66 6.66
CA LYS A 297 -24.18 6.30 7.99
C LYS A 297 -24.08 4.81 8.37
N THR A 298 -23.56 3.98 7.50
CA THR A 298 -23.39 2.53 7.67
C THR A 298 -22.03 2.11 8.20
N ILE A 299 -21.05 3.02 8.30
CA ILE A 299 -19.75 2.71 8.90
C ILE A 299 -19.84 3.04 10.39
N ARG A 300 -19.91 2.01 11.24
CA ARG A 300 -19.74 2.18 12.70
C ARG A 300 -18.25 2.17 13.01
N ILE A 301 -17.70 3.34 13.32
CA ILE A 301 -16.36 3.43 13.91
C ILE A 301 -16.52 3.06 15.39
N THR A 302 -15.93 1.94 15.80
CA THR A 302 -15.90 1.57 17.22
C THR A 302 -14.79 2.39 17.87
N ARG A 303 -15.15 3.50 18.52
CA ARG A 303 -14.20 4.27 19.33
C ARG A 303 -13.79 3.43 20.54
N ILE A 304 -12.50 3.19 20.69
CA ILE A 304 -11.93 2.71 21.95
C ILE A 304 -12.00 3.89 22.94
N ALA A 305 -12.61 3.67 24.10
CA ALA A 305 -12.77 4.71 25.13
C ALA A 305 -11.40 5.24 25.59
N PRO A 306 -11.28 6.55 25.91
CA PRO A 306 -10.04 7.16 26.38
C PRO A 306 -9.67 6.70 27.80
N GLY A 307 -9.34 5.45 27.97
CA GLY A 307 -8.95 4.84 29.25
C GLY A 307 -7.97 3.69 29.07
N ASP A 308 -7.83 3.16 27.88
CA ASP A 308 -6.91 2.04 27.60
C ASP A 308 -5.49 2.49 27.24
N ASP A 309 -5.28 3.77 27.03
CA ASP A 309 -3.97 4.36 26.65
C ASP A 309 -2.93 4.29 27.80
N GLU A 310 -3.39 4.28 29.07
CA GLU A 310 -2.46 4.17 30.23
C GLU A 310 -1.80 2.80 30.35
N ARG A 311 -2.39 1.73 29.80
CA ARG A 311 -1.77 0.39 29.85
C ARG A 311 -0.67 0.19 28.81
N LEU A 312 -0.72 0.92 27.72
CA LEU A 312 0.30 0.90 26.65
C LEU A 312 1.53 1.73 27.02
N SER A 313 1.35 2.87 27.71
CA SER A 313 2.47 3.72 28.15
C SER A 313 3.40 3.04 29.17
N ARG A 314 2.90 2.10 29.97
CA ARG A 314 3.69 1.34 30.94
C ARG A 314 4.55 0.21 30.37
N ARG A 315 4.37 -0.17 29.09
CA ARG A 315 5.22 -1.19 28.43
C ARG A 315 6.46 -0.63 27.75
N CYS A 316 6.57 0.70 27.63
CA CYS A 316 7.74 1.35 27.01
C CYS A 316 8.85 1.75 28.01
N SER A 317 8.68 1.50 29.28
CA SER A 317 9.71 1.72 30.32
C SER A 317 10.30 0.39 30.76
N ALA A 318 11.23 -0.15 29.96
CA ALA A 318 12.13 -1.21 30.42
C ALA A 318 13.38 -0.56 31.02
N PRO A 319 13.89 -1.08 32.19
CA PRO A 319 15.00 -0.49 32.91
C PRO A 319 16.31 -0.67 32.15
N ALA A 320 17.17 0.35 32.23
CA ALA A 320 18.55 0.28 31.80
C ALA A 320 19.27 -0.84 32.57
N VAL A 321 19.86 -1.79 31.85
CA VAL A 321 20.77 -2.77 32.42
C VAL A 321 22.13 -2.09 32.58
N GLN A 322 22.65 -2.18 33.80
CA GLN A 322 24.01 -1.78 34.20
C GLN A 322 25.06 -2.64 33.51
#